data_fa5deabc8b54e1232bb2aa2c2a2445c2
#
_entry.id   fa5deabc8b54e1232bb2aa2c2a2445c2
#
_cell.length_a   1.000
_cell.length_b   1.000
_cell.length_c   1.000
_cell.angle_alpha   90.00
_cell.angle_beta   90.00
_cell.angle_gamma   90.00
#
_symmetry.space_group_name_H-M   'P 1'
#
loop_
_entity.id
_entity.type
_entity.pdbx_description
1 polymer ?
#
loop_
_entity_poly.entity_id
_entity_poly.type
_entity_poly.pdbx_seq_one_letter_code
_entity_poly.pdbx_strand_id
1 'polypeptide(L)'
;MGQIVEYTSKTVTKQFFGMLGLAKRAGKTVHGTDMICEQMRAKRKPVLVFVSQNASDATRKRLFTKSNFYSIPLVEISASTEELGHLLSGGGLTAAVAIMDDGFAARLLAECK
;
A
#
# COMPACT_ATOMS: atom_id res chain seq x y z
N MET A 1 -7.06 2.36 -23.72
CA MET A 1 -7.62 2.31 -22.38
C MET A 1 -6.90 1.26 -21.55
N GLY A 2 -6.45 1.64 -20.36
CA GLY A 2 -5.71 0.74 -19.51
C GLY A 2 -6.57 -0.37 -18.91
N GLN A 3 -5.91 -1.39 -18.41
CA GLN A 3 -6.56 -2.48 -17.72
C GLN A 3 -7.14 -1.97 -16.40
N ILE A 4 -8.36 -2.41 -16.06
CA ILE A 4 -8.98 -2.04 -14.79
C ILE A 4 -8.27 -2.79 -13.67
N VAL A 5 -7.74 -2.04 -12.69
CA VAL A 5 -7.12 -2.62 -11.50
C VAL A 5 -8.23 -3.10 -10.56
N GLU A 6 -8.11 -4.34 -10.12
CA GLU A 6 -9.07 -4.91 -9.17
C GLU A 6 -8.88 -4.26 -7.80
N TYR A 7 -9.98 -3.74 -7.25
CA TYR A 7 -9.98 -3.16 -5.92
C TYR A 7 -10.62 -4.16 -4.96
N THR A 8 -9.80 -4.77 -4.11
CA THR A 8 -10.27 -5.78 -3.17
C THR A 8 -9.98 -5.35 -1.74
N SER A 9 -10.86 -5.80 -0.82
CA SER A 9 -10.67 -5.57 0.62
C SER A 9 -10.24 -6.87 1.26
N LYS A 10 -9.18 -6.83 2.07
CA LYS A 10 -8.64 -8.01 2.72
C LYS A 10 -8.36 -7.76 4.19
N THR A 11 -8.50 -8.82 4.98
CA THR A 11 -8.13 -8.80 6.39
C THR A 11 -6.69 -9.24 6.54
N VAL A 12 -5.90 -8.52 7.33
CA VAL A 12 -4.48 -8.83 7.52
C VAL A 12 -4.25 -9.56 8.83
N THR A 13 -3.22 -10.40 8.87
CA THR A 13 -2.80 -11.14 10.06
C THR A 13 -1.75 -10.35 10.82
N LYS A 14 -1.38 -10.86 12.01
CA LYS A 14 -0.28 -10.25 12.78
C LYS A 14 1.04 -10.32 12.00
N GLN A 15 1.23 -11.41 11.27
CA GLN A 15 2.43 -11.60 10.47
C GLN A 15 2.57 -10.55 9.37
N PHE A 16 1.45 -10.01 8.89
CA PHE A 16 1.47 -8.93 7.92
C PHE A 16 2.28 -7.74 8.44
N PHE A 17 1.99 -7.33 9.67
CA PHE A 17 2.69 -6.16 10.25
C PHE A 17 4.17 -6.43 10.46
N GLY A 18 4.54 -7.63 10.89
CA GLY A 18 5.94 -8.01 11.02
C GLY A 18 6.66 -7.98 9.68
N MET A 19 6.03 -8.52 8.65
CA MET A 19 6.60 -8.53 7.30
C MET A 19 6.71 -7.12 6.73
N LEU A 20 5.70 -6.27 6.98
CA LEU A 20 5.73 -4.89 6.53
C LEU A 20 6.88 -4.12 7.19
N GLY A 21 7.13 -4.37 8.48
CA GLY A 21 8.26 -3.78 9.18
C GLY A 21 9.59 -4.19 8.58
N LEU A 22 9.72 -5.45 8.18
CA LEU A 22 10.92 -5.95 7.52
C LEU A 22 11.11 -5.27 6.16
N ALA A 23 10.03 -5.13 5.39
CA ALA A 23 10.08 -4.47 4.09
C ALA A 23 10.52 -3.01 4.23
N LYS A 24 10.01 -2.33 5.25
CA LYS A 24 10.41 -0.95 5.53
C LYS A 24 11.90 -0.87 5.84
N ARG A 25 12.39 -1.73 6.72
CA ARG A 25 13.82 -1.73 7.08
C ARG A 25 14.72 -2.05 5.90
N ALA A 26 14.21 -2.85 4.97
CA ALA A 26 14.94 -3.17 3.76
C ALA A 26 14.89 -2.05 2.70
N GLY A 27 14.18 -0.95 2.97
CA GLY A 27 14.05 0.16 2.04
C GLY A 27 13.15 -0.14 0.85
N LYS A 28 12.20 -1.08 1.03
CA LYS A 28 11.32 -1.53 -0.05
C LYS A 28 9.90 -1.00 0.06
N THR A 29 9.67 0.04 0.86
CA THR A 29 8.36 0.65 1.01
C THR A 29 8.42 2.15 0.75
N VAL A 30 7.30 2.68 0.27
CA VAL A 30 7.06 4.13 0.17
C VAL A 30 5.71 4.35 0.82
N HIS A 31 5.63 5.26 1.78
CA HIS A 31 4.36 5.52 2.46
C HIS A 31 3.93 6.97 2.29
N GLY A 32 2.63 7.20 2.50
CA GLY A 32 2.04 8.52 2.29
C GLY A 32 1.51 8.69 0.87
N THR A 33 0.28 9.22 0.77
CA THR A 33 -0.43 9.30 -0.51
C THR A 33 0.34 10.07 -1.58
N ASP A 34 0.88 11.24 -1.23
CA ASP A 34 1.60 12.07 -2.20
C ASP A 34 2.88 11.38 -2.70
N MET A 35 3.63 10.78 -1.79
CA MET A 35 4.86 10.07 -2.13
C MET A 35 4.58 8.85 -3.01
N ILE A 36 3.49 8.14 -2.71
CA ILE A 36 3.09 6.99 -3.52
C ILE A 36 2.73 7.43 -4.93
N CYS A 37 1.94 8.50 -5.05
CA CYS A 37 1.55 9.02 -6.37
C CYS A 37 2.77 9.48 -7.18
N GLU A 38 3.75 10.09 -6.54
CA GLU A 38 4.98 10.47 -7.20
C GLU A 38 5.75 9.24 -7.67
N GLN A 39 5.82 8.20 -6.83
CA GLN A 39 6.52 6.97 -7.17
C GLN A 39 5.83 6.26 -8.35
N MET A 40 4.51 6.35 -8.44
CA MET A 40 3.78 5.78 -9.58
C MET A 40 4.15 6.41 -10.90
N ARG A 41 4.52 7.71 -10.89
CA ARG A 41 4.94 8.42 -12.11
C ARG A 41 6.42 8.20 -12.42
N ALA A 42 7.18 7.70 -11.45
CA ALA A 42 8.61 7.52 -11.60
C ALA A 42 8.92 6.34 -12.53
N LYS A 43 10.15 6.26 -12.98
CA LYS A 43 10.60 5.17 -13.82
C LYS A 43 10.46 3.83 -13.12
N ARG A 44 10.82 3.76 -11.85
CA ARG A 44 10.63 2.57 -11.04
C ARG A 44 9.30 2.69 -10.27
N LYS A 45 8.32 1.93 -10.71
CA LYS A 45 6.97 1.98 -10.14
C LYS A 45 6.78 0.96 -9.03
N PRO A 46 5.87 1.25 -8.09
CA PRO A 46 5.49 0.23 -7.10
C PRO A 46 4.91 -1.00 -7.78
N VAL A 47 5.12 -2.16 -7.15
CA VAL A 47 4.52 -3.41 -7.65
C VAL A 47 3.17 -3.68 -7.00
N LEU A 48 2.87 -3.01 -5.88
CA LEU A 48 1.65 -3.22 -5.12
C LEU A 48 1.44 -2.04 -4.19
N VAL A 49 0.19 -1.64 -3.97
CA VAL A 49 -0.15 -0.60 -3.01
C VAL A 49 -1.22 -1.13 -2.06
N PHE A 50 -1.02 -0.93 -0.76
CA PHE A 50 -2.01 -1.21 0.26
C PHE A 50 -2.59 0.11 0.77
N VAL A 51 -3.91 0.17 0.92
CA VAL A 51 -4.59 1.34 1.46
C VAL A 51 -5.38 0.94 2.69
N SER A 52 -5.34 1.77 3.74
CA SER A 52 -6.06 1.53 4.98
C SER A 52 -7.57 1.59 4.77
N GLN A 53 -8.30 0.71 5.45
CA GLN A 53 -9.76 0.78 5.45
C GLN A 53 -10.27 2.09 6.08
N ASN A 54 -9.46 2.76 6.88
CA ASN A 54 -9.80 4.04 7.51
C ASN A 54 -9.37 5.25 6.70
N ALA A 55 -8.78 5.04 5.53
CA ALA A 55 -8.42 6.17 4.66
C ALA A 55 -9.69 6.90 4.22
N SER A 56 -9.59 8.21 4.03
CA SER A 56 -10.73 9.00 3.57
C SER A 56 -11.17 8.54 2.18
N ASP A 57 -12.42 8.80 1.85
CA ASP A 57 -12.94 8.46 0.52
C ASP A 57 -12.15 9.17 -0.58
N ALA A 58 -11.76 10.41 -0.35
CA ALA A 58 -10.95 11.17 -1.31
C ALA A 58 -9.60 10.51 -1.55
N THR A 59 -8.94 10.04 -0.48
CA THR A 59 -7.65 9.38 -0.58
C THR A 59 -7.78 8.04 -1.32
N ARG A 60 -8.79 7.24 -0.95
CA ARG A 60 -9.00 5.95 -1.60
C ARG A 60 -9.32 6.13 -3.09
N LYS A 61 -10.15 7.10 -3.42
CA LYS A 61 -10.49 7.39 -4.82
C LYS A 61 -9.27 7.85 -5.61
N ARG A 62 -8.44 8.71 -5.01
CA ARG A 62 -7.21 9.19 -5.65
C ARG A 62 -6.26 8.04 -5.95
N LEU A 63 -6.04 7.16 -4.96
CA LEU A 63 -5.16 6.01 -5.13
C LEU A 63 -5.71 5.02 -6.15
N PHE A 64 -7.03 4.79 -6.13
CA PHE A 64 -7.66 3.89 -7.09
C PHE A 64 -7.49 4.42 -8.52
N THR A 65 -7.74 5.70 -8.72
CA THR A 65 -7.62 6.33 -10.04
C THR A 65 -6.18 6.23 -10.56
N LYS A 66 -5.21 6.56 -9.71
CA LYS A 66 -3.80 6.50 -10.10
C LYS A 66 -3.33 5.07 -10.33
N SER A 67 -3.72 4.16 -9.44
CA SER A 67 -3.34 2.74 -9.59
C SER A 67 -3.91 2.16 -10.87
N ASN A 68 -5.16 2.51 -11.17
CA ASN A 68 -5.80 2.06 -12.40
C ASN A 68 -5.09 2.60 -13.64
N PHE A 69 -4.73 3.87 -13.60
CA PHE A 69 -4.02 4.52 -14.71
C PHE A 69 -2.68 3.84 -15.01
N TYR A 70 -1.93 3.50 -13.97
CA TYR A 70 -0.60 2.90 -14.10
C TYR A 70 -0.61 1.38 -14.03
N SER A 71 -1.78 0.76 -13.93
CA SER A 71 -1.95 -0.70 -13.83
C SER A 71 -1.18 -1.30 -12.65
N ILE A 72 -1.23 -0.63 -11.51
CA ILE A 72 -0.60 -1.07 -10.26
C ILE A 72 -1.70 -1.65 -9.35
N PRO A 73 -1.55 -2.89 -8.86
CA PRO A 73 -2.56 -3.48 -7.97
C PRO A 73 -2.74 -2.66 -6.69
N LEU A 74 -3.99 -2.48 -6.28
CA LEU A 74 -4.36 -1.76 -5.07
C LEU A 74 -5.23 -2.66 -4.21
N VAL A 75 -4.84 -2.86 -2.95
CA VAL A 75 -5.57 -3.71 -2.01
C VAL A 75 -5.91 -2.89 -0.77
N GLU A 76 -7.19 -2.85 -0.42
CA GLU A 76 -7.62 -2.26 0.84
C GLU A 76 -7.41 -3.29 1.95
N ILE A 77 -6.82 -2.87 3.06
CA ILE A 77 -6.50 -3.76 4.17
C ILE A 77 -7.16 -3.31 5.46
N SER A 78 -7.39 -4.25 6.37
CA SER A 78 -8.02 -3.99 7.66
C SER A 78 -7.15 -3.22 8.64
N ALA A 79 -5.91 -2.92 8.28
CA ALA A 79 -5.03 -2.09 9.10
C ALA A 79 -5.54 -0.65 9.16
N SER A 80 -5.50 -0.05 10.35
CA SER A 80 -5.92 1.33 10.51
C SER A 80 -4.81 2.30 10.09
N THR A 81 -5.20 3.56 9.86
CA THR A 81 -4.23 4.62 9.56
C THR A 81 -3.27 4.83 10.73
N GLU A 82 -3.74 4.61 11.95
CA GLU A 82 -2.90 4.71 13.14
C GLU A 82 -1.88 3.59 13.21
N GLU A 83 -2.30 2.35 12.94
CA GLU A 83 -1.39 1.20 12.93
C GLU A 83 -0.31 1.37 11.87
N LEU A 84 -0.69 1.80 10.67
CA LEU A 84 0.27 2.03 9.60
C LEU A 84 1.20 3.20 9.93
N GLY A 85 0.66 4.27 10.52
CA GLY A 85 1.46 5.42 10.92
C GLY A 85 2.49 5.05 11.98
N HIS A 86 2.09 4.27 12.98
CA HIS A 86 3.00 3.82 14.02
C HIS A 86 4.15 2.98 13.44
N LEU A 87 3.82 2.08 12.53
CA LEU A 87 4.81 1.17 11.95
C LEU A 87 5.74 1.87 10.95
N LEU A 88 5.19 2.75 10.11
CA LEU A 88 5.91 3.29 8.96
C LEU A 88 6.52 4.67 9.19
N SER A 89 5.85 5.51 9.98
CA SER A 89 6.30 6.89 10.19
C SER A 89 6.65 7.21 11.63
N GLY A 90 6.66 6.21 12.52
CA GLY A 90 7.01 6.40 13.91
C GLY A 90 5.92 7.10 14.72
N GLY A 91 4.72 7.18 14.20
CA GLY A 91 3.58 7.82 14.83
C GLY A 91 2.75 8.57 13.82
N GLY A 92 1.63 9.13 14.28
CA GLY A 92 0.71 9.84 13.40
C GLY A 92 -0.14 8.91 12.56
N LEU A 93 -0.60 9.40 11.41
CA LEU A 93 -1.52 8.65 10.54
C LEU A 93 -0.87 8.43 9.17
N THR A 94 -0.99 7.22 8.65
CA THR A 94 -0.54 6.88 7.31
C THR A 94 -1.66 6.13 6.60
N ALA A 95 -2.14 6.68 5.50
CA ALA A 95 -3.28 6.12 4.79
C ALA A 95 -2.94 4.93 3.90
N ALA A 96 -1.71 4.88 3.39
CA ALA A 96 -1.34 3.86 2.40
C ALA A 96 0.17 3.62 2.39
N VAL A 97 0.54 2.45 1.87
CA VAL A 97 1.93 2.08 1.69
C VAL A 97 2.10 1.37 0.35
N ALA A 98 3.13 1.74 -0.39
CA ALA A 98 3.49 1.10 -1.65
C ALA A 98 4.66 0.15 -1.41
N ILE A 99 4.63 -0.99 -2.08
CA ILE A 99 5.67 -2.01 -1.97
C ILE A 99 6.47 -1.99 -3.27
N MET A 100 7.79 -1.89 -3.14
CA MET A 100 8.70 -1.71 -4.29
C MET A 100 9.40 -2.99 -4.70
N ASP A 101 9.08 -4.12 -4.06
CA ASP A 101 9.79 -5.37 -4.26
C ASP A 101 8.80 -6.53 -4.42
N ASP A 102 8.97 -7.32 -5.48
CA ASP A 102 8.06 -8.43 -5.77
C ASP A 102 8.04 -9.49 -4.67
N GLY A 103 9.19 -9.79 -4.09
CA GLY A 103 9.30 -10.79 -3.02
C GLY A 103 8.51 -10.39 -1.79
N PHE A 104 8.66 -9.15 -1.36
CA PHE A 104 7.89 -8.64 -0.22
C PHE A 104 6.40 -8.53 -0.55
N ALA A 105 6.08 -8.13 -1.78
CA ALA A 105 4.68 -8.03 -2.19
C ALA A 105 4.00 -9.40 -2.10
N ALA A 106 4.64 -10.45 -2.60
CA ALA A 106 4.08 -11.80 -2.54
C ALA A 106 3.89 -12.27 -1.10
N ARG A 107 4.88 -12.03 -0.24
CA ARG A 107 4.81 -12.44 1.16
C ARG A 107 3.73 -11.69 1.92
N LEU A 108 3.58 -10.38 1.64
CA LEU A 108 2.54 -9.58 2.29
C LEU A 108 1.15 -10.01 1.84
N LEU A 109 0.97 -10.31 0.55
CA LEU A 109 -0.31 -10.82 0.04
C LEU A 109 -0.67 -12.16 0.66
N ALA A 110 0.32 -13.01 0.95
CA ALA A 110 0.08 -14.29 1.60
C ALA A 110 -0.49 -14.12 3.01
N GLU A 111 -0.27 -12.96 3.65
CA GLU A 111 -0.81 -12.65 4.97
C GLU A 111 -2.10 -11.84 4.92
N CYS A 112 -2.73 -11.75 3.76
CA CYS A 112 -4.01 -11.11 3.54
C CYS A 112 -5.06 -12.16 3.19
N LYS A 113 -6.26 -12.00 3.76
CA LYS A 113 -7.36 -12.95 3.51
C LYS A 113 -8.63 -12.27 3.03
#